data_97cca4b49c376cd4f22826c38cd88485
#
_entry.id   97cca4b49c376cd4f22826c38cd88485
#
_cell.length_a   1.000
_cell.length_b   1.000
_cell.length_c   1.000
_cell.angle_alpha   90.00
_cell.angle_beta   90.00
_cell.angle_gamma   90.00
#
_symmetry.space_group_name_H-M   'P 1'
#
loop_
_entity.id
_entity.type
_entity.pdbx_description
1 polymer ?
#
loop_
_entity_poly.entity_id
_entity_poly.type
_entity_poly.pdbx_seq_one_letter_code
_entity_poly.pdbx_strand_id
1 'polypeptide(L)'
;RRYEAMGADGLLVVTPYYNKANKSGMLAHFRTIADGVNIPILLYNVPSRTGCSIPLDVLEELSHHKNIVGIKEASGDIAYVTAAARLLNQDFCMLSGNDDEVLPLLALGGSGVISVLANIAPDQTHELVSSYQSGDIAHARDVQLKYLELIHALFAETSPAPLKEAMNLLGMKVGSCRLPLG
;
A
#
# COMPACT_ATOMS: atom_id res chain seq x y z
N ARG A 1 -10.33 -14.43 10.17
CA ARG A 1 -10.52 -15.42 11.27
C ARG A 1 -9.29 -16.30 11.47
N ARG A 2 -8.83 -17.05 10.43
CA ARG A 2 -7.67 -17.95 10.61
C ARG A 2 -6.39 -17.17 10.99
N TYR A 3 -6.08 -16.10 10.29
CA TYR A 3 -4.89 -15.26 10.58
C TYR A 3 -5.00 -14.55 11.94
N GLU A 4 -6.17 -14.05 12.28
CA GLU A 4 -6.46 -13.50 13.61
C GLU A 4 -6.21 -14.55 14.71
N ALA A 5 -6.72 -15.78 14.53
CA ALA A 5 -6.48 -16.88 15.46
C ALA A 5 -4.99 -17.31 15.54
N MET A 6 -4.18 -16.97 14.54
CA MET A 6 -2.73 -17.18 14.51
C MET A 6 -1.94 -16.01 15.12
N GLY A 7 -2.62 -14.97 15.63
CA GLY A 7 -2.01 -13.81 16.28
C GLY A 7 -1.68 -12.64 15.36
N ALA A 8 -2.32 -12.52 14.20
CA ALA A 8 -2.19 -11.31 13.37
C ALA A 8 -2.85 -10.12 14.07
N ASP A 9 -2.16 -8.97 14.10
CA ASP A 9 -2.65 -7.71 14.68
C ASP A 9 -3.53 -6.91 13.73
N GLY A 10 -3.47 -7.19 12.43
CA GLY A 10 -4.26 -6.53 11.39
C GLY A 10 -4.23 -7.31 10.08
N LEU A 11 -5.08 -6.94 9.14
CA LEU A 11 -5.18 -7.57 7.82
C LEU A 11 -5.00 -6.53 6.72
N LEU A 12 -4.19 -6.86 5.72
CA LEU A 12 -4.15 -6.15 4.44
C LEU A 12 -4.95 -6.96 3.42
N VAL A 13 -6.07 -6.41 2.94
CA VAL A 13 -7.02 -7.14 2.10
C VAL A 13 -7.12 -6.49 0.73
N VAL A 14 -6.63 -7.21 -0.29
CA VAL A 14 -6.67 -6.78 -1.69
C VAL A 14 -8.09 -6.95 -2.27
N THR A 15 -8.41 -6.16 -3.30
CA THR A 15 -9.65 -6.33 -4.07
C THR A 15 -9.75 -7.75 -4.67
N PRO A 16 -10.98 -8.28 -4.86
CA PRO A 16 -11.15 -9.48 -5.67
C PRO A 16 -10.53 -9.28 -7.05
N TYR A 17 -9.61 -10.16 -7.42
CA TYR A 17 -8.93 -10.15 -8.71
C TYR A 17 -9.53 -11.18 -9.66
N TYR A 18 -9.15 -11.15 -10.94
CA TYR A 18 -9.58 -12.02 -12.03
C TYR A 18 -11.04 -11.79 -12.43
N ASN A 19 -12.03 -12.12 -11.60
CA ASN A 19 -13.47 -12.03 -11.89
C ASN A 19 -14.08 -10.63 -11.68
N LYS A 20 -13.29 -9.63 -11.28
CA LYS A 20 -13.65 -8.19 -11.23
C LYS A 20 -15.05 -7.92 -10.69
N ALA A 21 -15.18 -7.86 -9.38
CA ALA A 21 -16.46 -7.61 -8.72
C ALA A 21 -17.07 -6.26 -9.15
N ASN A 22 -18.40 -6.23 -9.30
CA ASN A 22 -19.14 -4.97 -9.40
C ASN A 22 -19.19 -4.27 -8.03
N LYS A 23 -19.70 -3.03 -7.98
CA LYS A 23 -19.73 -2.21 -6.76
C LYS A 23 -20.40 -2.93 -5.58
N SER A 24 -21.59 -3.49 -5.78
CA SER A 24 -22.33 -4.18 -4.71
C SER A 24 -21.62 -5.45 -4.23
N GLY A 25 -21.01 -6.20 -5.14
CA GLY A 25 -20.23 -7.39 -4.81
C GLY A 25 -18.94 -7.03 -4.07
N MET A 26 -18.24 -5.98 -4.45
CA MET A 26 -17.05 -5.50 -3.77
C MET A 26 -17.35 -5.02 -2.35
N LEU A 27 -18.42 -4.25 -2.18
CA LEU A 27 -18.89 -3.79 -0.88
C LEU A 27 -19.25 -4.97 0.03
N ALA A 28 -20.02 -5.93 -0.46
CA ALA A 28 -20.40 -7.11 0.28
C ALA A 28 -19.18 -7.98 0.65
N HIS A 29 -18.21 -8.11 -0.26
CA HIS A 29 -16.97 -8.84 -0.02
C HIS A 29 -16.17 -8.27 1.16
N PHE A 30 -15.87 -6.97 1.14
CA PHE A 30 -15.10 -6.34 2.20
C PHE A 30 -15.87 -6.30 3.54
N ARG A 31 -17.17 -6.04 3.51
CA ARG A 31 -18.01 -6.09 4.72
C ARG A 31 -18.04 -7.48 5.34
N THR A 32 -18.21 -8.53 4.55
CA THR A 32 -18.21 -9.91 5.05
C THR A 32 -16.89 -10.27 5.74
N ILE A 33 -15.76 -9.78 5.21
CA ILE A 33 -14.44 -9.97 5.84
C ILE A 33 -14.36 -9.16 7.13
N ALA A 34 -14.74 -7.89 7.09
CA ALA A 34 -14.65 -6.97 8.23
C ALA A 34 -15.56 -7.37 9.39
N ASP A 35 -16.76 -7.84 9.11
CA ASP A 35 -17.69 -8.40 10.10
C ASP A 35 -17.21 -9.74 10.69
N GLY A 36 -16.33 -10.42 9.96
CA GLY A 36 -15.84 -11.76 10.34
C GLY A 36 -14.63 -11.75 11.28
N VAL A 37 -14.04 -10.60 11.58
CA VAL A 37 -12.83 -10.44 12.42
C VAL A 37 -12.97 -9.27 13.39
N ASN A 38 -12.13 -9.25 14.45
CA ASN A 38 -12.08 -8.17 15.44
C ASN A 38 -10.81 -7.32 15.35
N ILE A 39 -9.93 -7.64 14.40
CA ILE A 39 -8.67 -6.91 14.15
C ILE A 39 -8.84 -5.92 12.99
N PRO A 40 -8.07 -4.83 12.96
CA PRO A 40 -8.18 -3.81 11.93
C PRO A 40 -7.84 -4.33 10.54
N ILE A 41 -8.49 -3.73 9.53
CA ILE A 41 -8.30 -4.03 8.12
C ILE A 41 -7.83 -2.78 7.39
N LEU A 42 -6.74 -2.91 6.62
CA LEU A 42 -6.39 -2.01 5.54
C LEU A 42 -6.89 -2.59 4.22
N LEU A 43 -7.67 -1.83 3.48
CA LEU A 43 -8.02 -2.15 2.11
C LEU A 43 -6.78 -2.01 1.22
N TYR A 44 -6.65 -2.81 0.18
CA TYR A 44 -5.54 -2.66 -0.76
C TYR A 44 -6.05 -2.45 -2.18
N ASN A 45 -5.80 -1.25 -2.70
CA ASN A 45 -6.14 -0.85 -4.06
C ASN A 45 -4.90 -0.92 -4.95
N VAL A 46 -4.86 -1.91 -5.86
CA VAL A 46 -3.72 -2.15 -6.77
C VAL A 46 -4.20 -2.63 -8.14
N PRO A 47 -4.84 -1.75 -8.92
CA PRO A 47 -5.49 -2.12 -10.18
C PRO A 47 -4.53 -2.69 -11.22
N SER A 48 -3.26 -2.34 -11.21
CA SER A 48 -2.22 -2.91 -12.07
C SER A 48 -2.07 -4.43 -11.91
N ARG A 49 -2.42 -4.98 -10.73
CA ARG A 49 -2.37 -6.42 -10.44
C ARG A 49 -3.73 -7.09 -10.47
N THR A 50 -4.76 -6.39 -10.04
CA THR A 50 -6.10 -6.98 -9.86
C THR A 50 -7.01 -6.77 -11.07
N GLY A 51 -6.70 -5.78 -11.91
CA GLY A 51 -7.54 -5.36 -13.04
C GLY A 51 -8.81 -4.61 -12.60
N CYS A 52 -8.91 -4.19 -11.34
CA CYS A 52 -10.01 -3.36 -10.84
C CYS A 52 -9.54 -2.43 -9.74
N SER A 53 -10.14 -1.23 -9.65
CA SER A 53 -9.99 -0.30 -8.55
C SER A 53 -11.18 -0.39 -7.59
N ILE A 54 -10.99 0.04 -6.35
CA ILE A 54 -12.09 0.30 -5.42
C ILE A 54 -12.75 1.61 -5.86
N PRO A 55 -14.03 1.61 -6.29
CA PRO A 55 -14.72 2.86 -6.61
C PRO A 55 -14.80 3.78 -5.39
N LEU A 56 -14.71 5.11 -5.61
CA LEU A 56 -14.71 6.09 -4.51
C LEU A 56 -15.95 6.00 -3.62
N ASP A 57 -17.12 5.79 -4.20
CA ASP A 57 -18.37 5.61 -3.45
C ASP A 57 -18.38 4.33 -2.59
N VAL A 58 -17.73 3.25 -3.06
CA VAL A 58 -17.52 2.03 -2.28
C VAL A 58 -16.51 2.27 -1.16
N LEU A 59 -15.41 2.99 -1.45
CA LEU A 59 -14.40 3.33 -0.45
C LEU A 59 -15.01 4.20 0.66
N GLU A 60 -15.80 5.21 0.30
CA GLU A 60 -16.50 6.08 1.24
C GLU A 60 -17.41 5.25 2.18
N GLU A 61 -18.21 4.36 1.63
CA GLU A 61 -19.10 3.52 2.43
C GLU A 61 -18.34 2.54 3.34
N LEU A 62 -17.20 2.01 2.87
CA LEU A 62 -16.34 1.13 3.66
C LEU A 62 -15.56 1.87 4.75
N SER A 63 -15.21 3.15 4.54
CA SER A 63 -14.48 3.96 5.53
C SER A 63 -15.26 4.20 6.83
N HIS A 64 -16.58 4.00 6.80
CA HIS A 64 -17.43 4.09 7.99
C HIS A 64 -17.52 2.78 8.79
N HIS A 65 -16.88 1.70 8.31
CA HIS A 65 -16.91 0.43 9.01
C HIS A 65 -15.84 0.39 10.11
N LYS A 66 -16.23 0.11 11.36
CA LYS A 66 -15.38 0.18 12.56
C LYS A 66 -14.05 -0.61 12.49
N ASN A 67 -14.00 -1.69 11.70
CA ASN A 67 -12.80 -2.53 11.54
C ASN A 67 -11.98 -2.18 10.29
N ILE A 68 -12.46 -1.26 9.43
CA ILE A 68 -11.72 -0.81 8.25
C ILE A 68 -11.07 0.53 8.59
N VAL A 69 -9.77 0.50 8.84
CA VAL A 69 -9.01 1.63 9.40
C VAL A 69 -8.18 2.38 8.37
N GLY A 70 -8.28 2.02 7.09
CA GLY A 70 -7.56 2.73 6.04
C GLY A 70 -7.42 1.96 4.74
N ILE A 71 -6.61 2.55 3.87
CA ILE A 71 -6.31 2.01 2.55
C ILE A 71 -4.79 2.05 2.29
N LYS A 72 -4.24 0.96 1.73
CA LYS A 72 -2.98 0.97 0.99
C LYS A 72 -3.32 1.28 -0.46
N GLU A 73 -2.90 2.46 -0.92
CA GLU A 73 -3.19 2.98 -2.25
C GLU A 73 -2.00 2.79 -3.18
N ALA A 74 -2.20 2.08 -4.28
CA ALA A 74 -1.19 1.76 -5.27
C ALA A 74 -1.75 1.79 -6.70
N SER A 75 -2.67 2.73 -6.97
CA SER A 75 -3.24 2.86 -8.32
C SER A 75 -2.33 3.60 -9.29
N GLY A 76 -1.44 4.46 -8.82
CA GLY A 76 -0.71 5.40 -9.66
C GLY A 76 -1.58 6.55 -10.20
N ASP A 77 -2.80 6.71 -9.68
CA ASP A 77 -3.76 7.75 -10.12
C ASP A 77 -3.88 8.84 -9.07
N ILE A 78 -3.13 9.92 -9.26
CA ILE A 78 -3.14 11.07 -8.33
C ILE A 78 -4.53 11.73 -8.21
N ALA A 79 -5.36 11.65 -9.23
CA ALA A 79 -6.72 12.18 -9.16
C ALA A 79 -7.59 11.32 -8.22
N TYR A 80 -7.45 10.00 -8.30
CA TYR A 80 -8.09 9.08 -7.36
C TYR A 80 -7.57 9.32 -5.93
N VAL A 81 -6.26 9.41 -5.73
CA VAL A 81 -5.63 9.68 -4.43
C VAL A 81 -6.18 10.97 -3.83
N THR A 82 -6.25 12.05 -4.64
CA THR A 82 -6.77 13.35 -4.20
C THR A 82 -8.24 13.26 -3.76
N ALA A 83 -9.06 12.54 -4.51
CA ALA A 83 -10.46 12.36 -4.15
C ALA A 83 -10.63 11.49 -2.89
N ALA A 84 -9.84 10.41 -2.76
CA ALA A 84 -9.85 9.53 -1.59
C ALA A 84 -9.34 10.22 -0.31
N ALA A 85 -8.43 11.19 -0.43
CA ALA A 85 -7.90 11.95 0.69
C ALA A 85 -8.99 12.71 1.47
N ARG A 86 -10.14 13.00 0.86
CA ARG A 86 -11.29 13.59 1.55
C ARG A 86 -11.91 12.71 2.64
N LEU A 87 -11.61 11.41 2.60
CA LEU A 87 -12.12 10.42 3.56
C LEU A 87 -11.22 10.28 4.79
N LEU A 88 -10.00 10.86 4.74
CA LEU A 88 -9.02 10.73 5.82
C LEU A 88 -9.49 11.45 7.08
N ASN A 89 -9.35 10.75 8.19
CA ASN A 89 -9.68 11.26 9.53
C ASN A 89 -8.87 10.48 10.59
N GLN A 90 -9.20 10.64 11.88
CA GLN A 90 -8.49 9.94 12.97
C GLN A 90 -8.64 8.42 12.94
N ASP A 91 -9.71 7.91 12.32
CA ASP A 91 -10.06 6.49 12.29
C ASP A 91 -9.78 5.83 10.93
N PHE A 92 -9.48 6.63 9.88
CA PHE A 92 -9.25 6.13 8.53
C PHE A 92 -8.01 6.79 7.90
N CYS A 93 -6.94 6.02 7.69
CA CYS A 93 -5.68 6.49 7.12
C CYS A 93 -5.47 6.04 5.67
N MET A 94 -4.50 6.67 5.00
CA MET A 94 -4.00 6.25 3.68
C MET A 94 -2.49 6.06 3.74
N LEU A 95 -2.03 4.89 3.26
CA LEU A 95 -0.63 4.56 3.10
C LEU A 95 -0.32 4.37 1.61
N SER A 96 0.81 4.90 1.15
CA SER A 96 1.27 4.62 -0.21
C SER A 96 1.61 3.14 -0.36
N GLY A 97 1.24 2.56 -1.50
CA GLY A 97 1.70 1.24 -1.93
C GLY A 97 2.79 1.34 -3.00
N ASN A 98 3.09 2.56 -3.48
CA ASN A 98 4.11 2.88 -4.49
C ASN A 98 5.19 3.75 -3.86
N ASP A 99 6.45 3.29 -3.94
CA ASP A 99 7.59 3.99 -3.32
C ASP A 99 7.90 5.34 -3.99
N ASP A 100 7.58 5.52 -5.25
CA ASP A 100 7.75 6.77 -6.00
C ASP A 100 6.64 7.81 -5.75
N GLU A 101 5.56 7.42 -5.10
CA GLU A 101 4.40 8.28 -4.81
C GLU A 101 4.26 8.65 -3.31
N VAL A 102 5.27 8.34 -2.49
CA VAL A 102 5.19 8.58 -1.04
C VAL A 102 4.99 10.05 -0.74
N LEU A 103 5.83 10.92 -1.28
CA LEU A 103 5.78 12.36 -1.00
C LEU A 103 4.47 13.02 -1.47
N PRO A 104 3.99 12.81 -2.71
CA PRO A 104 2.68 13.29 -3.13
C PRO A 104 1.54 12.84 -2.23
N LEU A 105 1.56 11.59 -1.79
CA LEU A 105 0.51 11.05 -0.91
C LEU A 105 0.57 11.66 0.49
N LEU A 106 1.76 11.85 1.05
CA LEU A 106 1.95 12.57 2.32
C LEU A 106 1.42 14.01 2.24
N ALA A 107 1.63 14.69 1.09
CA ALA A 107 1.13 16.04 0.87
C ALA A 107 -0.40 16.15 0.86
N LEU A 108 -1.09 15.04 0.59
CA LEU A 108 -2.55 14.92 0.63
C LEU A 108 -3.08 14.39 1.98
N GLY A 109 -2.22 14.30 3.00
CA GLY A 109 -2.60 13.84 4.34
C GLY A 109 -2.43 12.34 4.59
N GLY A 110 -1.73 11.64 3.70
CA GLY A 110 -1.38 10.24 3.93
C GLY A 110 -0.42 10.09 5.12
N SER A 111 -0.37 8.88 5.68
CA SER A 111 0.34 8.60 6.93
C SER A 111 1.73 7.97 6.73
N GLY A 112 2.04 7.49 5.53
CA GLY A 112 3.31 6.81 5.25
C GLY A 112 3.22 5.86 4.06
N VAL A 113 4.01 4.79 4.10
CA VAL A 113 4.15 3.83 3.00
C VAL A 113 4.24 2.39 3.48
N ILE A 114 3.68 1.47 2.71
CA ILE A 114 3.98 0.03 2.79
C ILE A 114 4.88 -0.29 1.61
N SER A 115 6.18 -0.21 1.83
CA SER A 115 7.25 -0.03 0.86
C SER A 115 7.87 -1.34 0.39
N VAL A 116 8.30 -1.38 -0.87
CA VAL A 116 9.23 -2.38 -1.40
C VAL A 116 10.68 -1.96 -1.09
N LEU A 117 11.01 -0.68 -1.27
CA LEU A 117 12.33 -0.12 -0.99
C LEU A 117 12.80 -0.38 0.45
N ALA A 118 11.89 -0.34 1.42
CA ALA A 118 12.20 -0.56 2.84
C ALA A 118 12.83 -1.94 3.14
N ASN A 119 12.74 -2.91 2.23
CA ASN A 119 13.43 -4.20 2.41
C ASN A 119 14.96 -4.10 2.24
N ILE A 120 15.46 -3.09 1.54
CA ILE A 120 16.89 -2.90 1.27
C ILE A 120 17.41 -1.52 1.73
N ALA A 121 16.53 -0.56 1.97
CA ALA A 121 16.83 0.79 2.43
C ALA A 121 15.80 1.26 3.48
N PRO A 122 15.66 0.55 4.63
CA PRO A 122 14.65 0.89 5.64
C PRO A 122 14.88 2.26 6.27
N ASP A 123 16.13 2.61 6.58
CA ASP A 123 16.48 3.88 7.21
C ASP A 123 16.08 5.06 6.31
N GLN A 124 16.36 4.97 4.99
CA GLN A 124 16.04 6.02 4.03
C GLN A 124 14.53 6.15 3.78
N THR A 125 13.82 5.02 3.80
CA THR A 125 12.36 5.03 3.71
C THR A 125 11.75 5.67 4.96
N HIS A 126 12.29 5.37 6.14
CA HIS A 126 11.89 6.04 7.39
C HIS A 126 12.24 7.53 7.37
N GLU A 127 13.47 7.88 6.95
CA GLU A 127 13.95 9.26 6.83
C GLU A 127 13.02 10.10 5.95
N LEU A 128 12.60 9.59 4.78
CA LEU A 128 11.65 10.26 3.90
C LEU A 128 10.36 10.65 4.63
N VAL A 129 9.74 9.67 5.30
CA VAL A 129 8.45 9.88 5.96
C VAL A 129 8.59 10.78 7.20
N SER A 130 9.60 10.53 8.04
CA SER A 130 9.82 11.29 9.27
C SER A 130 10.23 12.74 9.01
N SER A 131 11.03 13.00 7.99
CA SER A 131 11.39 14.37 7.58
C SER A 131 10.16 15.15 7.12
N TYR A 132 9.30 14.52 6.30
CA TYR A 132 8.04 15.16 5.91
C TYR A 132 7.16 15.48 7.13
N GLN A 133 6.98 14.51 8.04
CA GLN A 133 6.13 14.66 9.23
C GLN A 133 6.68 15.70 10.22
N SER A 134 8.01 15.89 10.28
CA SER A 134 8.64 16.94 11.08
C SER A 134 8.65 18.33 10.42
N GLY A 135 8.18 18.44 9.18
CA GLY A 135 8.09 19.69 8.44
C GLY A 135 9.30 19.99 7.55
N ASP A 136 10.33 19.13 7.51
CA ASP A 136 11.46 19.25 6.59
C ASP A 136 11.12 18.64 5.22
N ILE A 137 10.19 19.31 4.52
CA ILE A 137 9.68 18.87 3.22
C ILE A 137 10.79 18.88 2.15
N ALA A 138 11.74 19.81 2.27
CA ALA A 138 12.86 19.91 1.31
C ALA A 138 13.75 18.67 1.40
N HIS A 139 14.11 18.25 2.60
CA HIS A 139 14.89 17.04 2.80
C HIS A 139 14.12 15.78 2.38
N ALA A 140 12.86 15.67 2.75
CA ALA A 140 11.98 14.55 2.32
C ALA A 140 11.97 14.41 0.79
N ARG A 141 11.83 15.54 0.07
CA ARG A 141 11.89 15.57 -1.40
C ARG A 141 13.25 15.08 -1.92
N ASP A 142 14.33 15.56 -1.32
CA ASP A 142 15.69 15.22 -1.77
C ASP A 142 15.96 13.72 -1.56
N VAL A 143 15.48 13.13 -0.47
CA VAL A 143 15.52 11.67 -0.23
C VAL A 143 14.69 10.93 -1.28
N GLN A 144 13.42 11.34 -1.53
CA GLN A 144 12.56 10.72 -2.54
C GLN A 144 13.23 10.69 -3.91
N LEU A 145 13.77 11.82 -4.35
CA LEU A 145 14.39 11.95 -5.67
C LEU A 145 15.74 11.19 -5.77
N LYS A 146 16.51 11.15 -4.70
CA LYS A 146 17.77 10.40 -4.64
C LYS A 146 17.59 8.91 -4.88
N TYR A 147 16.50 8.33 -4.38
CA TYR A 147 16.23 6.89 -4.49
C TYR A 147 15.33 6.52 -5.67
N LEU A 148 14.88 7.49 -6.49
CA LEU A 148 13.91 7.25 -7.55
C LEU A 148 14.39 6.22 -8.58
N GLU A 149 15.64 6.27 -9.02
CA GLU A 149 16.18 5.29 -9.98
C GLU A 149 16.20 3.87 -9.39
N LEU A 150 16.58 3.74 -8.11
CA LEU A 150 16.54 2.44 -7.43
C LEU A 150 15.12 1.93 -7.29
N ILE A 151 14.17 2.80 -6.92
CA ILE A 151 12.75 2.46 -6.86
C ILE A 151 12.28 1.90 -8.21
N HIS A 152 12.56 2.61 -9.31
CA HIS A 152 12.18 2.14 -10.65
C HIS A 152 12.84 0.80 -11.00
N ALA A 153 14.10 0.60 -10.63
CA ALA A 153 14.79 -0.68 -10.85
C ALA A 153 14.11 -1.84 -10.09
N LEU A 154 13.61 -1.61 -8.87
CA LEU A 154 12.90 -2.61 -8.07
C LEU A 154 11.52 -2.98 -8.67
N PHE A 155 11.01 -2.19 -9.60
CA PHE A 155 9.76 -2.42 -10.32
C PHE A 155 9.93 -2.61 -11.83
N ALA A 156 11.18 -2.79 -12.32
CA ALA A 156 11.47 -3.02 -13.73
C ALA A 156 10.83 -4.30 -14.27
N GLU A 157 10.62 -5.27 -13.39
CA GLU A 157 9.86 -6.49 -13.63
C GLU A 157 8.85 -6.72 -12.51
N THR A 158 8.08 -7.81 -12.60
CA THR A 158 7.07 -8.14 -11.58
C THR A 158 7.71 -8.34 -10.21
N SER A 159 7.43 -7.44 -9.28
CA SER A 159 7.81 -7.60 -7.87
C SER A 159 7.20 -8.91 -7.30
N PRO A 160 7.95 -9.73 -6.53
CA PRO A 160 9.20 -9.38 -5.84
C PRO A 160 10.50 -9.81 -6.54
N ALA A 161 10.50 -10.17 -7.84
CA ALA A 161 11.70 -10.70 -8.48
C ALA A 161 12.88 -9.73 -8.44
N PRO A 162 12.80 -8.45 -8.89
CA PRO A 162 13.92 -7.51 -8.81
C PRO A 162 14.35 -7.22 -7.36
N LEU A 163 13.40 -7.14 -6.43
CA LEU A 163 13.72 -6.95 -5.01
C LEU A 163 14.55 -8.10 -4.45
N LYS A 164 14.16 -9.35 -4.72
CA LYS A 164 14.89 -10.54 -4.23
C LYS A 164 16.29 -10.60 -4.81
N GLU A 165 16.46 -10.22 -6.08
CA GLU A 165 17.79 -10.13 -6.69
C GLU A 165 18.64 -9.05 -6.00
N ALA A 166 18.09 -7.85 -5.79
CA ALA A 166 18.77 -6.79 -5.05
C ALA A 166 19.19 -7.23 -3.64
N MET A 167 18.31 -7.92 -2.92
CA MET A 167 18.61 -8.48 -1.58
C MET A 167 19.73 -9.54 -1.64
N ASN A 168 19.71 -10.41 -2.66
CA ASN A 168 20.76 -11.42 -2.84
C ASN A 168 22.14 -10.75 -3.16
N LEU A 169 22.15 -9.71 -4.01
CA LEU A 169 23.35 -8.90 -4.29
C LEU A 169 23.92 -8.23 -3.04
N LEU A 170 23.05 -7.85 -2.10
CA LEU A 170 23.43 -7.33 -0.79
C LEU A 170 23.86 -8.43 0.21
N GLY A 171 23.86 -9.70 -0.20
CA GLY A 171 24.27 -10.82 0.64
C GLY A 171 23.22 -11.36 1.60
N MET A 172 21.96 -10.94 1.46
CA MET A 172 20.86 -11.34 2.37
C MET A 172 20.37 -12.79 2.16
N LYS A 173 20.75 -13.46 1.07
CA LYS A 173 20.46 -14.88 0.76
C LYS A 173 18.97 -15.24 0.84
N VAL A 174 18.10 -14.43 0.24
CA VAL A 174 16.64 -14.62 0.26
C VAL A 174 16.14 -15.64 -0.78
N GLY A 175 17.05 -16.21 -1.58
CA GLY A 175 16.74 -17.20 -2.62
C GLY A 175 15.99 -16.61 -3.82
N SER A 176 15.51 -17.50 -4.70
CA SER A 176 14.73 -17.16 -5.90
C SER A 176 13.23 -17.03 -5.62
N CYS A 177 12.49 -16.55 -6.61
CA CYS A 177 11.03 -16.59 -6.59
C CYS A 177 10.51 -18.01 -6.86
N ARG A 178 9.25 -18.26 -6.49
CA ARG A 178 8.51 -19.45 -6.94
C ARG A 178 7.93 -19.18 -8.32
N LEU A 179 7.80 -20.22 -9.14
CA LEU A 179 7.06 -20.11 -10.41
C LEU A 179 5.65 -19.55 -10.18
N PRO A 180 5.14 -18.75 -11.12
CA PRO A 180 5.68 -18.41 -12.46
C PRO A 180 6.73 -17.28 -12.48
N LEU A 181 7.10 -16.71 -11.35
CA LEU A 181 8.13 -15.68 -11.27
C LEU A 181 9.50 -16.34 -11.18
N GLY A 182 10.42 -15.95 -12.07
CA GLY A 182 11.76 -16.53 -12.18
C GLY A 182 12.83 -15.47 -12.35
#